data_27518884000c1cb268319580dfb8722a
#
_entry.id   27518884000c1cb268319580dfb8722a
#
_cell.length_a   1.000
_cell.length_b   1.000
_cell.length_c   1.000
_cell.angle_alpha   90.00
_cell.angle_beta   90.00
_cell.angle_gamma   90.00
#
_symmetry.space_group_name_H-M   'P 1'
#
loop_
_entity.id
_entity.type
_entity.pdbx_description
1 polymer ?
#
loop_
_entity_poly.entity_id
_entity_poly.type
_entity_poly.pdbx_seq_one_letter_code
_entity_poly.pdbx_strand_id
1 'polypeptide(L)'
;MLPTILLYIVIFLYGIVIGSFLNVLIYRIPNKENIVTTRSHCMNCGYQLRWYDLVPLFSYLALGGRCRKCKAHISVQYPVIEALNGVLYLLVFWKYGMSVDSLVYCLLFSTLLALSVIDFRTYEIPVGFNLFILALGLIHGAFHYTQSVSYTHLTLPTIR
;
A
#
# COMPACT_ATOMS: atom_id res chain seq x y z
N MET A 1 1.67 -25.33 -11.24
CA MET A 1 2.13 -24.96 -9.86
C MET A 1 3.22 -23.90 -9.85
N LEU A 2 4.33 -24.07 -10.58
CA LEU A 2 5.43 -23.07 -10.61
C LEU A 2 4.98 -21.66 -11.01
N PRO A 3 4.19 -21.44 -12.10
CA PRO A 3 3.75 -20.11 -12.50
C PRO A 3 2.84 -19.43 -11.45
N THR A 4 2.04 -20.20 -10.74
CA THR A 4 1.16 -19.67 -9.69
C THR A 4 1.96 -19.17 -8.48
N ILE A 5 2.97 -19.92 -8.06
CA ILE A 5 3.86 -19.55 -6.95
C ILE A 5 4.61 -18.26 -7.32
N LEU A 6 5.15 -18.18 -8.53
CA LEU A 6 5.86 -17.00 -9.02
C LEU A 6 4.95 -15.76 -9.01
N LEU A 7 3.69 -15.91 -9.43
CA LEU A 7 2.70 -14.83 -9.41
C LEU A 7 2.49 -14.29 -7.99
N TYR A 8 2.28 -15.16 -7.00
CA TYR A 8 2.09 -14.73 -5.60
C TYR A 8 3.35 -14.08 -5.02
N ILE A 9 4.54 -14.53 -5.40
CA ILE A 9 5.80 -13.87 -5.02
C ILE A 9 5.84 -12.44 -5.58
N VAL A 10 5.48 -12.24 -6.85
CA VAL A 10 5.44 -10.91 -7.47
C VAL A 10 4.41 -10.01 -6.79
N ILE A 11 3.21 -10.52 -6.48
CA ILE A 11 2.17 -9.78 -5.77
C ILE A 11 2.67 -9.35 -4.39
N PHE A 12 3.32 -10.24 -3.65
CA PHE A 12 3.90 -9.94 -2.35
C PHE A 12 4.97 -8.86 -2.43
N LEU A 13 5.90 -8.98 -3.37
CA LEU A 13 6.95 -7.98 -3.58
C LEU A 13 6.37 -6.61 -3.95
N TYR A 14 5.34 -6.58 -4.81
CA TYR A 14 4.64 -5.36 -5.14
C TYR A 14 3.97 -4.73 -3.91
N GLY A 15 3.31 -5.55 -3.08
CA GLY A 15 2.73 -5.10 -1.81
C GLY A 15 3.76 -4.49 -0.86
N ILE A 16 4.97 -5.09 -0.77
CA ILE A 16 6.08 -4.57 0.04
C ILE A 16 6.55 -3.21 -0.49
N VAL A 17 6.69 -3.05 -1.81
CA VAL A 17 7.11 -1.77 -2.42
C VAL A 17 6.09 -0.67 -2.13
N ILE A 18 4.79 -0.96 -2.28
CA ILE A 18 3.75 -0.01 -1.89
C ILE A 18 3.80 0.28 -0.39
N GLY A 19 4.02 -0.73 0.46
CA GLY A 19 4.20 -0.56 1.91
C GLY A 19 5.34 0.38 2.28
N SER A 20 6.46 0.32 1.54
CA SER A 20 7.57 1.25 1.72
C SER A 20 7.18 2.69 1.36
N PHE A 21 6.39 2.88 0.30
CA PHE A 21 5.83 4.18 -0.03
C PHE A 21 4.85 4.69 1.04
N LEU A 22 4.04 3.80 1.63
CA LEU A 22 3.14 4.17 2.73
C LEU A 22 3.92 4.74 3.92
N ASN A 23 5.09 4.19 4.26
CA ASN A 23 5.95 4.73 5.32
C ASN A 23 6.35 6.19 5.05
N VAL A 24 6.61 6.56 3.79
CA VAL A 24 6.88 7.94 3.39
C VAL A 24 5.66 8.83 3.64
N LEU A 25 4.46 8.38 3.25
CA LEU A 25 3.21 9.12 3.46
C LEU A 25 2.91 9.29 4.96
N ILE A 26 3.03 8.22 5.75
CA ILE A 26 2.80 8.21 7.20
C ILE A 26 3.68 9.22 7.93
N TYR A 27 4.90 9.40 7.47
CA TYR A 27 5.82 10.36 8.08
C TYR A 27 5.60 11.79 7.59
N ARG A 28 5.49 11.99 6.27
CA ARG A 28 5.53 13.32 5.66
C ARG A 28 4.20 14.08 5.73
N ILE A 29 3.07 13.38 5.60
CA ILE A 29 1.76 14.06 5.58
C ILE A 29 1.48 14.78 6.89
N PRO A 30 1.64 14.17 8.08
CA PRO A 30 1.44 14.90 9.34
C PRO A 30 2.44 16.04 9.54
N ASN A 31 3.68 15.87 9.09
CA ASN A 31 4.73 16.89 9.19
C ASN A 31 4.63 17.99 8.12
N LYS A 32 3.66 17.92 7.20
CA LYS A 32 3.48 18.86 6.07
C LYS A 32 4.72 18.96 5.17
N GLU A 33 5.51 17.88 5.10
CA GLU A 33 6.69 17.80 4.24
C GLU A 33 6.32 17.46 2.80
N ASN A 34 7.15 17.91 1.84
CA ASN A 34 6.93 17.60 0.43
C ASN A 34 7.23 16.11 0.16
N ILE A 35 6.23 15.42 -0.43
CA ILE A 35 6.32 13.98 -0.71
C ILE A 35 7.28 13.71 -1.89
N VAL A 36 7.36 14.62 -2.86
CA VAL A 36 8.05 14.40 -4.13
C VAL A 36 9.51 14.84 -4.11
N THR A 37 9.79 16.02 -3.55
CA THR A 37 11.13 16.65 -3.67
C THR A 37 12.09 16.27 -2.56
N THR A 38 11.60 15.88 -1.39
CA THR A 38 12.44 15.53 -0.25
C THR A 38 12.99 14.11 -0.40
N ARG A 39 14.30 13.95 -0.41
CA ARG A 39 14.94 12.63 -0.42
C ARG A 39 14.88 11.98 0.95
N SER A 40 14.76 10.64 0.98
CA SER A 40 14.83 9.88 2.22
C SER A 40 16.23 9.99 2.83
N HIS A 41 16.30 10.31 4.11
CA HIS A 41 17.55 10.51 4.84
C HIS A 41 17.46 9.92 6.26
N CYS A 42 18.61 9.65 6.84
CA CYS A 42 18.68 9.21 8.22
C CYS A 42 18.38 10.38 9.17
N MET A 43 17.41 10.22 10.07
CA MET A 43 17.02 11.27 11.02
C MET A 43 18.12 11.67 12.00
N ASN A 44 19.10 10.80 12.24
CA ASN A 44 20.16 11.05 13.22
C ASN A 44 21.39 11.76 12.61
N CYS A 45 21.80 11.37 11.37
CA CYS A 45 23.05 11.89 10.78
C CYS A 45 22.85 12.63 9.45
N GLY A 46 21.61 12.78 8.96
CA GLY A 46 21.31 13.44 7.70
C GLY A 46 21.81 12.70 6.44
N TYR A 47 22.36 11.48 6.60
CA TYR A 47 22.82 10.69 5.46
C TYR A 47 21.70 10.40 4.49
N GLN A 48 21.83 10.82 3.22
CA GLN A 48 20.86 10.52 2.17
C GLN A 48 20.93 9.05 1.79
N LEU A 49 19.78 8.37 1.90
CA LEU A 49 19.66 6.96 1.55
C LEU A 49 19.85 6.78 0.05
N ARG A 50 20.64 5.78 -0.33
CA ARG A 50 20.83 5.39 -1.72
C ARG A 50 19.72 4.42 -2.15
N TRP A 51 19.52 4.21 -3.45
CA TRP A 51 18.47 3.34 -3.98
C TRP A 51 18.48 1.92 -3.38
N TYR A 52 19.66 1.35 -3.13
CA TYR A 52 19.79 0.02 -2.52
C TYR A 52 19.52 0.00 -1.00
N ASP A 53 19.59 1.12 -0.33
CA ASP A 53 19.17 1.26 1.08
C ASP A 53 17.65 1.38 1.20
N LEU A 54 16.96 1.67 0.09
CA LEU A 54 15.51 1.80 -0.02
C LEU A 54 14.83 0.50 -0.48
N VAL A 55 15.59 -0.59 -0.72
CA VAL A 55 14.98 -1.89 -1.03
C VAL A 55 14.22 -2.38 0.20
N PRO A 56 12.87 -2.45 0.12
CA PRO A 56 12.05 -2.71 1.30
C PRO A 56 12.37 -4.07 1.92
N LEU A 57 12.22 -4.20 3.25
CA LEU A 57 12.55 -5.39 4.05
C LEU A 57 14.01 -5.85 3.92
N PHE A 58 14.51 -6.03 2.69
CA PHE A 58 15.84 -6.60 2.44
C PHE A 58 16.95 -5.71 2.97
N SER A 59 16.87 -4.39 2.75
CA SER A 59 17.89 -3.46 3.26
C SER A 59 17.89 -3.40 4.78
N TYR A 60 16.70 -3.45 5.40
CA TYR A 60 16.58 -3.50 6.85
C TYR A 60 17.22 -4.76 7.45
N LEU A 61 16.95 -5.94 6.86
CA LEU A 61 17.53 -7.21 7.30
C LEU A 61 19.06 -7.24 7.08
N ALA A 62 19.53 -6.79 5.91
CA ALA A 62 20.96 -6.77 5.58
C ALA A 62 21.76 -5.82 6.46
N LEU A 63 21.18 -4.70 6.91
CA LEU A 63 21.81 -3.73 7.80
C LEU A 63 21.56 -4.01 9.29
N GLY A 64 20.82 -5.07 9.62
CA GLY A 64 20.45 -5.40 11.00
C GLY A 64 19.66 -4.28 11.69
N GLY A 65 18.78 -3.59 10.95
CA GLY A 65 17.97 -2.49 11.47
C GLY A 65 18.75 -1.25 11.87
N ARG A 66 19.92 -1.01 11.26
CA ARG A 66 20.80 0.11 11.62
C ARG A 66 21.18 0.95 10.40
N CYS A 67 21.36 2.25 10.62
CA CYS A 67 21.86 3.14 9.58
C CYS A 67 23.26 2.71 9.11
N ARG A 68 23.50 2.72 7.80
CA ARG A 68 24.79 2.36 7.21
C ARG A 68 25.95 3.24 7.70
N LYS A 69 25.69 4.54 7.90
CA LYS A 69 26.73 5.53 8.27
C LYS A 69 26.92 5.67 9.78
N CYS A 70 25.88 5.98 10.53
CA CYS A 70 25.99 6.28 11.96
C CYS A 70 25.59 5.12 12.88
N LYS A 71 25.17 3.98 12.34
CA LYS A 71 24.72 2.79 13.09
C LYS A 71 23.53 3.02 14.03
N ALA A 72 22.89 4.19 13.97
CA ALA A 72 21.67 4.46 14.74
C ALA A 72 20.57 3.48 14.36
N HIS A 73 19.76 3.07 15.34
CA HIS A 73 18.69 2.10 15.15
C HIS A 73 17.56 2.69 14.29
N ILE A 74 17.13 1.94 13.29
CA ILE A 74 15.98 2.27 12.44
C ILE A 74 14.72 1.64 13.05
N SER A 75 13.63 2.38 13.12
CA SER A 75 12.38 1.92 13.70
C SER A 75 11.89 0.62 13.04
N VAL A 76 11.46 -0.34 13.85
CA VAL A 76 10.84 -1.61 13.42
C VAL A 76 9.51 -1.37 12.68
N GLN A 77 8.90 -0.20 12.85
CA GLN A 77 7.67 0.18 12.15
C GLN A 77 7.82 0.05 10.62
N TYR A 78 8.99 0.43 10.06
CA TYR A 78 9.19 0.39 8.60
C TYR A 78 9.01 -1.02 8.03
N PRO A 79 9.78 -2.04 8.45
CA PRO A 79 9.63 -3.38 7.91
C PRO A 79 8.30 -4.04 8.28
N VAL A 80 7.69 -3.68 9.42
CA VAL A 80 6.38 -4.20 9.83
C VAL A 80 5.29 -3.74 8.87
N ILE A 81 5.22 -2.45 8.53
CA ILE A 81 4.22 -1.92 7.59
C ILE A 81 4.43 -2.51 6.19
N GLU A 82 5.68 -2.63 5.74
CA GLU A 82 6.03 -3.24 4.46
C GLU A 82 5.56 -4.70 4.38
N ALA A 83 5.90 -5.51 5.37
CA ALA A 83 5.50 -6.92 5.44
C ALA A 83 3.98 -7.07 5.54
N LEU A 84 3.33 -6.27 6.39
CA LEU A 84 1.88 -6.33 6.60
C LEU A 84 1.13 -5.98 5.31
N ASN A 85 1.57 -4.94 4.59
CA ASN A 85 0.96 -4.58 3.31
C ASN A 85 1.16 -5.68 2.24
N GLY A 86 2.33 -6.31 2.21
CA GLY A 86 2.59 -7.47 1.34
C GLY A 86 1.67 -8.65 1.64
N VAL A 87 1.46 -8.98 2.92
CA VAL A 87 0.54 -10.05 3.34
C VAL A 87 -0.91 -9.69 3.00
N LEU A 88 -1.35 -8.45 3.21
CA LEU A 88 -2.68 -7.99 2.82
C LEU A 88 -2.93 -8.18 1.32
N TYR A 89 -1.95 -7.88 0.47
CA TYR A 89 -2.05 -8.11 -0.98
C TYR A 89 -2.21 -9.59 -1.30
N LEU A 90 -1.45 -10.47 -0.67
CA LEU A 90 -1.61 -11.93 -0.85
C LEU A 90 -3.01 -12.39 -0.48
N LEU A 91 -3.55 -11.94 0.66
CA LEU A 91 -4.88 -12.32 1.12
C LEU A 91 -5.98 -11.84 0.16
N VAL A 92 -5.86 -10.61 -0.36
CA VAL A 92 -6.81 -10.06 -1.34
C VAL A 92 -6.80 -10.88 -2.62
N PHE A 93 -5.62 -11.12 -3.20
CA PHE A 93 -5.52 -11.89 -4.44
C PHE A 93 -5.86 -13.37 -4.26
N TRP A 94 -5.62 -13.93 -3.08
CA TRP A 94 -6.06 -15.29 -2.76
C TRP A 94 -7.60 -15.41 -2.74
N LYS A 95 -8.27 -14.39 -2.21
CA LYS A 95 -9.75 -14.40 -2.07
C LYS A 95 -10.47 -14.01 -3.36
N TYR A 96 -10.01 -12.99 -4.06
CA TYR A 96 -10.70 -12.38 -5.20
C TYR A 96 -10.08 -12.72 -6.57
N GLY A 97 -8.91 -13.39 -6.57
CA GLY A 97 -8.17 -13.71 -7.79
C GLY A 97 -7.64 -12.46 -8.51
N MET A 98 -7.36 -12.60 -9.81
CA MET A 98 -6.92 -11.50 -10.67
C MET A 98 -8.13 -10.75 -11.22
N SER A 99 -8.63 -9.79 -10.48
CA SER A 99 -9.81 -8.98 -10.81
C SER A 99 -9.56 -7.48 -10.58
N VAL A 100 -10.39 -6.63 -11.15
CA VAL A 100 -10.38 -5.19 -10.88
C VAL A 100 -10.66 -4.92 -9.40
N ASP A 101 -11.57 -5.71 -8.80
CA ASP A 101 -11.89 -5.63 -7.39
C ASP A 101 -10.67 -5.84 -6.50
N SER A 102 -9.79 -6.78 -6.87
CA SER A 102 -8.56 -7.02 -6.13
C SER A 102 -7.65 -5.80 -6.09
N LEU A 103 -7.56 -5.05 -7.18
CA LEU A 103 -6.79 -3.80 -7.23
C LEU A 103 -7.40 -2.73 -6.33
N VAL A 104 -8.73 -2.57 -6.38
CA VAL A 104 -9.45 -1.61 -5.54
C VAL A 104 -9.28 -1.94 -4.06
N TYR A 105 -9.43 -3.22 -3.68
CA TYR A 105 -9.24 -3.65 -2.29
C TYR A 105 -7.78 -3.50 -1.83
N CYS A 106 -6.79 -3.77 -2.68
CA CYS A 106 -5.39 -3.51 -2.35
C CYS A 106 -5.14 -2.03 -2.03
N LEU A 107 -5.65 -1.12 -2.86
CA LEU A 107 -5.54 0.32 -2.63
C LEU A 107 -6.28 0.75 -1.36
N LEU A 108 -7.47 0.21 -1.14
CA LEU A 108 -8.28 0.50 0.05
C LEU A 108 -7.55 0.06 1.32
N PHE A 109 -7.09 -1.20 1.39
CA PHE A 109 -6.39 -1.72 2.58
C PHE A 109 -5.06 -1.01 2.83
N SER A 110 -4.29 -0.68 1.77
CA SER A 110 -3.09 0.14 1.90
C SER A 110 -3.38 1.51 2.50
N THR A 111 -4.45 2.16 2.02
CA THR A 111 -4.87 3.47 2.52
C THR A 111 -5.33 3.40 3.97
N LEU A 112 -6.13 2.38 4.33
CA LEU A 112 -6.59 2.17 5.70
C LEU A 112 -5.42 1.84 6.65
N LEU A 113 -4.44 1.06 6.18
CA LEU A 113 -3.23 0.77 6.96
C LEU A 113 -2.45 2.06 7.27
N ALA A 114 -2.21 2.91 6.25
CA ALA A 114 -1.54 4.18 6.44
C ALA A 114 -2.31 5.10 7.39
N LEU A 115 -3.64 5.20 7.19
CA LEU A 115 -4.52 6.01 8.03
C LEU A 115 -4.52 5.56 9.49
N SER A 116 -4.60 4.24 9.74
CA SER A 116 -4.54 3.68 11.09
C SER A 116 -3.24 4.02 11.82
N VAL A 117 -2.11 3.99 11.11
CA VAL A 117 -0.81 4.31 11.71
C VAL A 117 -0.67 5.81 11.96
N ILE A 118 -1.19 6.67 11.07
CA ILE A 118 -1.21 8.13 11.28
C ILE A 118 -2.08 8.47 12.48
N ASP A 119 -3.31 7.94 12.53
CA ASP A 119 -4.24 8.18 13.64
C ASP A 119 -3.64 7.74 14.98
N PHE A 120 -3.03 6.56 15.03
CA PHE A 120 -2.35 6.08 16.25
C PHE A 120 -1.21 7.00 16.72
N ARG A 121 -0.54 7.71 15.81
CA ARG A 121 0.60 8.59 16.12
C ARG A 121 0.22 10.04 16.42
N THR A 122 -0.75 10.57 15.70
CA THR A 122 -1.08 12.01 15.71
C THR A 122 -2.48 12.32 16.17
N TYR A 123 -3.35 11.31 16.29
CA TYR A 123 -4.79 11.46 16.55
C TYR A 123 -5.48 12.42 15.55
N GLU A 124 -4.90 12.53 14.36
CA GLU A 124 -5.43 13.37 13.28
C GLU A 124 -5.67 12.52 12.03
N ILE A 125 -6.81 12.72 11.40
CA ILE A 125 -7.16 12.04 10.15
C ILE A 125 -6.99 13.04 8.99
N PRO A 126 -5.96 12.87 8.14
CA PRO A 126 -5.77 13.77 7.01
C PRO A 126 -6.93 13.66 6.00
N VAL A 127 -7.55 14.78 5.65
CA VAL A 127 -8.71 14.85 4.75
C VAL A 127 -8.42 14.18 3.39
N GLY A 128 -7.19 14.26 2.91
CA GLY A 128 -6.78 13.65 1.63
C GLY A 128 -7.01 12.15 1.56
N PHE A 129 -6.79 11.41 2.66
CA PHE A 129 -7.06 9.96 2.71
C PHE A 129 -8.56 9.66 2.64
N ASN A 130 -9.39 10.45 3.34
CA ASN A 130 -10.85 10.29 3.31
C ASN A 130 -11.41 10.56 1.92
N LEU A 131 -10.93 11.61 1.24
CA LEU A 131 -11.33 11.92 -0.14
C LEU A 131 -10.89 10.81 -1.10
N PHE A 132 -9.69 10.24 -0.91
CA PHE A 132 -9.21 9.14 -1.72
C PHE A 132 -10.06 7.87 -1.55
N ILE A 133 -10.41 7.51 -0.31
CA ILE A 133 -11.30 6.38 -0.02
C ILE A 133 -12.69 6.61 -0.63
N LEU A 134 -13.24 7.82 -0.49
CA LEU A 134 -14.51 8.19 -1.10
C LEU A 134 -14.48 8.04 -2.63
N ALA A 135 -13.43 8.55 -3.27
CA ALA A 135 -13.25 8.44 -4.72
C ALA A 135 -13.15 6.98 -5.17
N LEU A 136 -12.38 6.14 -4.46
CA LEU A 136 -12.29 4.70 -4.73
C LEU A 136 -13.66 4.01 -4.61
N GLY A 137 -14.43 4.33 -3.57
CA GLY A 137 -15.76 3.77 -3.36
C GLY A 137 -16.73 4.18 -4.47
N LEU A 138 -16.72 5.44 -4.91
CA LEU A 138 -17.57 5.92 -6.00
C LEU A 138 -17.21 5.27 -7.34
N ILE A 139 -15.92 5.17 -7.67
CA ILE A 139 -15.44 4.52 -8.90
C ILE A 139 -15.84 3.04 -8.92
N HIS A 140 -15.61 2.34 -7.81
CA HIS A 140 -15.94 0.93 -7.68
C HIS A 140 -17.46 0.69 -7.75
N GLY A 141 -18.25 1.51 -7.07
CA GLY A 141 -19.71 1.45 -7.13
C GLY A 141 -20.27 1.72 -8.53
N ALA A 142 -19.74 2.73 -9.23
CA ALA A 142 -20.13 3.03 -10.61
C ALA A 142 -19.79 1.87 -11.56
N PHE A 143 -18.63 1.24 -11.39
CA PHE A 143 -18.22 0.09 -12.20
C PHE A 143 -19.15 -1.11 -12.01
N HIS A 144 -19.51 -1.45 -10.77
CA HIS A 144 -20.44 -2.53 -10.48
C HIS A 144 -21.86 -2.23 -10.94
N TYR A 145 -22.30 -0.97 -10.82
CA TYR A 145 -23.62 -0.57 -11.32
C TYR A 145 -23.75 -0.75 -12.82
N THR A 146 -22.74 -0.33 -13.59
CA THR A 146 -22.76 -0.51 -15.06
C THR A 146 -22.76 -1.97 -15.48
N GLN A 147 -22.07 -2.86 -14.77
CA GLN A 147 -22.10 -4.29 -15.02
C GLN A 147 -23.49 -4.88 -14.70
N SER A 148 -24.07 -4.55 -13.56
CA SER A 148 -25.38 -5.03 -13.14
C SER A 148 -26.49 -4.64 -14.15
N VAL A 149 -26.47 -3.40 -14.64
CA VAL A 149 -27.44 -2.94 -15.65
C VAL A 149 -27.28 -3.67 -16.98
N SER A 150 -26.05 -3.99 -17.39
CA SER A 150 -25.78 -4.74 -18.61
C SER A 150 -26.37 -6.16 -18.56
N TYR A 151 -26.30 -6.84 -17.42
CA TYR A 151 -26.89 -8.18 -17.26
C TYR A 151 -28.41 -8.16 -17.25
N THR A 152 -29.06 -7.14 -16.68
CA THR A 152 -30.54 -7.05 -16.64
C THR A 152 -31.17 -6.81 -18.02
N HIS A 153 -30.47 -6.11 -18.91
CA HIS A 153 -30.95 -5.89 -20.28
C HIS A 153 -30.79 -7.12 -21.19
N LEU A 154 -29.88 -8.05 -20.89
CA LEU A 154 -29.68 -9.27 -21.68
C LEU A 154 -30.59 -10.43 -21.26
N THR A 155 -31.22 -10.36 -20.10
CA THR A 155 -32.07 -11.43 -19.53
C THR A 155 -33.56 -11.12 -19.56
N LEU A 156 -34.03 -10.17 -20.38
CA LEU A 156 -35.48 -10.07 -20.65
C LEU A 156 -35.91 -11.29 -21.45
N PRO A 157 -36.63 -12.26 -20.84
CA PRO A 157 -37.19 -13.35 -21.61
C PRO A 157 -38.22 -12.76 -22.54
N THR A 158 -38.05 -12.98 -23.83
CA THR A 158 -39.15 -12.89 -24.81
C THR A 158 -40.22 -13.89 -24.39
N ILE A 159 -41.17 -13.46 -23.59
CA ILE A 159 -42.41 -14.19 -23.36
C ILE A 159 -43.21 -14.09 -24.66
N ARG A 160 -43.27 -15.20 -25.41
CA ARG A 160 -44.24 -15.50 -26.41
C ARG A 160 -45.01 -16.72 -25.97
#